data_cf72e5ee9d49eb2f613b9a42d59abc7b
#
_entry.id   cf72e5ee9d49eb2f613b9a42d59abc7b
#
_cell.length_a   1.000
_cell.length_b   1.000
_cell.length_c   1.000
_cell.angle_alpha   90.00
_cell.angle_beta   90.00
_cell.angle_gamma   90.00
#
_symmetry.space_group_name_H-M   'P 1'
#
loop_
_entity.id
_entity.type
_entity.pdbx_description
1 polymer ?
#
loop_
_entity_poly.entity_id
_entity_poly.type
_entity_poly.pdbx_seq_one_letter_code
_entity_poly.pdbx_strand_id
1 'polypeptide(L)'
;GYVAGIRAGQVGLKTAIIEKDAIGGMCLNWGCIPTKALIESAKFYNRLNDAKTFGIDGIDMKNLEFNWPQAVARADKIVNKLTNGVEFLLKKNGVETIIGEAEIVGEHEVSVNNRTIEAENIIIATGSLPERIPGETNNLDIRALYKMEELPETIAVYGHGPVTVELAQLFNMLGVKTMIITEHENHLIPQGDQFLNDYIRKKLKGQGVKIQKNLPAKGTPIINASLRKAVLPAINPDINLSDDGFVQTNLSLQTSVPSIYAIGDVNGRSYLAHVGSAQGVFAVNHIKGITKELNLRSYPLNIYTVPEMAQIGFTEQELQEENVDYKINEMPLSVNGKAMTEGETEGVVRILSEKKYGEVMGVQIVGPNATDMIAEAAAFIEMEATIYDVARTVHAHPTVSEVFMETGFDAADQAIHK
;
A
#
# COMPACT_ATOMS: atom_id res chain seq x y z
N GLY A 1 -8.89 12.06 1.92
CA GLY A 1 -9.61 13.35 1.86
C GLY A 1 -10.33 13.54 0.53
N TYR A 2 -9.62 13.64 -0.59
CA TYR A 2 -10.24 14.01 -1.88
C TYR A 2 -11.35 13.06 -2.34
N VAL A 3 -11.22 11.75 -2.08
CA VAL A 3 -12.26 10.76 -2.41
C VAL A 3 -13.56 11.03 -1.64
N ALA A 4 -13.45 11.35 -0.35
CA ALA A 4 -14.60 11.77 0.45
C ALA A 4 -15.24 13.05 -0.10
N GLY A 5 -14.42 14.06 -0.47
CA GLY A 5 -14.92 15.30 -1.08
C GLY A 5 -15.68 15.08 -2.39
N ILE A 6 -15.11 14.28 -3.32
CA ILE A 6 -15.76 13.91 -4.58
C ILE A 6 -17.09 13.19 -4.29
N ARG A 7 -17.07 12.19 -3.39
CA ARG A 7 -18.29 11.45 -3.03
C ARG A 7 -19.35 12.35 -2.41
N ALA A 8 -18.95 13.28 -1.54
CA ALA A 8 -19.87 14.24 -0.93
C ALA A 8 -20.57 15.13 -1.98
N GLY A 9 -19.80 15.64 -2.96
CA GLY A 9 -20.38 16.36 -4.09
C GLY A 9 -21.35 15.51 -4.92
N GLN A 10 -21.01 14.22 -5.19
CA GLN A 10 -21.87 13.30 -5.94
C GLN A 10 -23.21 13.03 -5.26
N VAL A 11 -23.25 12.99 -3.93
CA VAL A 11 -24.50 12.78 -3.17
C VAL A 11 -25.21 14.09 -2.81
N GLY A 12 -24.79 15.22 -3.40
CA GLY A 12 -25.43 16.52 -3.28
C GLY A 12 -25.16 17.23 -1.96
N LEU A 13 -24.06 16.95 -1.28
CA LEU A 13 -23.63 17.72 -0.10
C LEU A 13 -22.85 18.97 -0.55
N LYS A 14 -23.15 20.12 0.04
CA LYS A 14 -22.32 21.32 -0.11
C LYS A 14 -21.00 21.09 0.63
N THR A 15 -19.90 21.03 -0.09
CA THR A 15 -18.63 20.51 0.42
C THR A 15 -17.47 21.43 0.10
N ALA A 16 -16.58 21.62 1.09
CA ALA A 16 -15.27 22.21 0.91
C ALA A 16 -14.17 21.22 1.34
N ILE A 17 -13.04 21.24 0.64
CA ILE A 17 -11.79 20.61 1.06
C ILE A 17 -10.79 21.70 1.39
N ILE A 18 -10.14 21.55 2.55
CA ILE A 18 -9.03 22.42 2.95
C ILE A 18 -7.76 21.60 2.87
N GLU A 19 -6.78 22.08 2.11
CA GLU A 19 -5.49 21.40 1.88
C GLU A 19 -4.33 22.38 2.11
N LYS A 20 -3.37 22.00 2.96
CA LYS A 20 -2.26 22.89 3.29
C LYS A 20 -1.02 22.71 2.42
N ASP A 21 -0.89 21.59 1.72
CA ASP A 21 0.33 21.25 0.98
C ASP A 21 0.01 20.95 -0.50
N ALA A 22 -0.49 19.76 -0.81
CA ALA A 22 -0.75 19.37 -2.19
C ALA A 22 -2.02 18.52 -2.31
N ILE A 23 -2.88 18.91 -3.27
CA ILE A 23 -4.10 18.16 -3.59
C ILE A 23 -3.76 16.72 -3.96
N GLY A 24 -4.52 15.75 -3.38
CA GLY A 24 -4.28 14.33 -3.56
C GLY A 24 -3.51 13.67 -2.44
N GLY A 25 -2.84 14.46 -1.58
CA GLY A 25 -2.10 13.99 -0.41
C GLY A 25 -0.82 13.21 -0.77
N MET A 26 -0.25 12.56 0.24
CA MET A 26 1.05 11.90 0.16
C MET A 26 1.12 10.86 -0.96
N CYS A 27 0.13 9.96 -1.07
CA CYS A 27 0.18 8.83 -1.99
C CYS A 27 0.35 9.27 -3.45
N LEU A 28 -0.37 10.29 -3.91
CA LEU A 28 -0.25 10.80 -5.28
C LEU A 28 1.03 11.61 -5.50
N ASN A 29 1.42 12.45 -4.53
CA ASN A 29 2.44 13.47 -4.76
C ASN A 29 3.87 13.01 -4.49
N TRP A 30 4.09 12.22 -3.41
CA TRP A 30 5.45 11.76 -3.02
C TRP A 30 5.48 10.39 -2.38
N GLY A 31 4.38 9.61 -2.45
CA GLY A 31 4.25 8.27 -1.89
C GLY A 31 4.10 7.20 -2.96
N CYS A 32 2.94 6.57 -2.99
CA CYS A 32 2.66 5.38 -3.80
C CYS A 32 2.98 5.57 -5.29
N ILE A 33 2.42 6.61 -5.90
CA ILE A 33 2.47 6.78 -7.36
C ILE A 33 3.90 7.03 -7.86
N PRO A 34 4.63 8.04 -7.38
CA PRO A 34 5.97 8.27 -7.89
C PRO A 34 6.94 7.15 -7.51
N THR A 35 6.79 6.51 -6.33
CA THR A 35 7.60 5.35 -5.97
C THR A 35 7.38 4.19 -6.93
N LYS A 36 6.12 3.84 -7.25
CA LYS A 36 5.82 2.77 -8.20
C LYS A 36 6.31 3.10 -9.60
N ALA A 37 6.24 4.37 -10.02
CA ALA A 37 6.83 4.81 -11.29
C ALA A 37 8.34 4.60 -11.34
N LEU A 38 9.06 4.83 -10.23
CA LEU A 38 10.50 4.56 -10.12
C LEU A 38 10.81 3.06 -10.08
N ILE A 39 10.03 2.27 -9.33
CA ILE A 39 10.15 0.82 -9.28
C ILE A 39 9.99 0.23 -10.69
N GLU A 40 9.00 0.66 -11.46
CA GLU A 40 8.82 0.19 -12.84
C GLU A 40 9.99 0.56 -13.75
N SER A 41 10.57 1.75 -13.58
CA SER A 41 11.79 2.13 -14.33
C SER A 41 12.98 1.24 -13.94
N ALA A 42 13.14 0.92 -12.65
CA ALA A 42 14.19 0.02 -12.17
C ALA A 42 13.97 -1.43 -12.61
N LYS A 43 12.72 -1.92 -12.56
CA LYS A 43 12.33 -3.24 -13.09
C LYS A 43 12.71 -3.37 -14.57
N PHE A 44 12.35 -2.36 -15.37
CA PHE A 44 12.68 -2.34 -16.79
C PHE A 44 14.20 -2.36 -17.04
N TYR A 45 14.96 -1.53 -16.30
CA TYR A 45 16.42 -1.52 -16.38
C TYR A 45 17.02 -2.88 -15.98
N ASN A 46 16.56 -3.44 -14.85
CA ASN A 46 17.05 -4.74 -14.36
C ASN A 46 16.74 -5.88 -15.33
N ARG A 47 15.58 -5.86 -16.00
CA ARG A 47 15.18 -6.87 -16.99
C ARG A 47 16.04 -6.88 -18.25
N LEU A 48 16.80 -5.82 -18.53
CA LEU A 48 17.77 -5.79 -19.64
C LEU A 48 18.91 -6.80 -19.44
N ASN A 49 19.16 -7.28 -18.21
CA ASN A 49 20.09 -8.38 -17.95
C ASN A 49 19.67 -9.67 -18.69
N ASP A 50 18.37 -9.87 -18.89
CA ASP A 50 17.80 -11.06 -19.52
C ASP A 50 17.58 -10.89 -21.03
N ALA A 51 17.95 -9.75 -21.61
CA ALA A 51 17.69 -9.38 -22.99
C ALA A 51 18.09 -10.48 -24.00
N LYS A 52 19.24 -11.12 -23.79
CA LYS A 52 19.73 -12.21 -24.64
C LYS A 52 18.82 -13.43 -24.61
N THR A 53 18.23 -13.76 -23.47
CA THR A 53 17.27 -14.85 -23.31
C THR A 53 16.00 -14.60 -24.13
N PHE A 54 15.63 -13.32 -24.29
CA PHE A 54 14.50 -12.88 -25.11
C PHE A 54 14.88 -12.63 -26.58
N GLY A 55 16.08 -13.02 -27.01
CA GLY A 55 16.54 -12.89 -28.41
C GLY A 55 16.99 -11.49 -28.79
N ILE A 56 17.32 -10.64 -27.81
CA ILE A 56 17.81 -9.26 -28.04
C ILE A 56 19.33 -9.27 -27.83
N ASP A 57 20.07 -9.07 -28.93
CA ASP A 57 21.52 -8.95 -28.91
C ASP A 57 21.98 -7.50 -28.83
N GLY A 58 23.24 -7.27 -28.44
CA GLY A 58 23.87 -5.97 -28.42
C GLY A 58 23.66 -5.15 -27.15
N ILE A 59 22.97 -5.68 -26.14
CA ILE A 59 22.86 -5.04 -24.82
C ILE A 59 24.06 -5.46 -23.96
N ASP A 60 24.88 -4.49 -23.58
CA ASP A 60 25.95 -4.66 -22.59
C ASP A 60 25.67 -3.80 -21.37
N MET A 61 25.25 -4.44 -20.27
CA MET A 61 24.91 -3.79 -19.01
C MET A 61 26.05 -2.96 -18.41
N LYS A 62 27.32 -3.26 -18.76
CA LYS A 62 28.48 -2.49 -18.28
C LYS A 62 28.55 -1.09 -18.89
N ASN A 63 27.93 -0.90 -20.06
CA ASN A 63 27.90 0.35 -20.81
C ASN A 63 26.54 1.04 -20.69
N LEU A 64 25.61 0.48 -19.94
CA LEU A 64 24.29 1.09 -19.69
C LEU A 64 24.30 1.85 -18.35
N GLU A 65 23.86 3.08 -18.42
CA GLU A 65 23.69 3.91 -17.23
C GLU A 65 22.19 4.16 -16.97
N PHE A 66 21.79 4.05 -15.70
CA PHE A 66 20.44 4.42 -15.28
C PHE A 66 20.39 5.92 -15.00
N ASN A 67 19.65 6.67 -15.81
CA ASN A 67 19.47 8.10 -15.62
C ASN A 67 18.38 8.38 -14.56
N TRP A 68 18.80 8.53 -13.30
CA TRP A 68 17.90 8.81 -12.19
C TRP A 68 17.05 10.08 -12.37
N PRO A 69 17.61 11.27 -12.73
CA PRO A 69 16.81 12.47 -12.95
C PRO A 69 15.74 12.28 -14.03
N GLN A 70 16.01 11.53 -15.08
CA GLN A 70 15.04 11.24 -16.14
C GLN A 70 13.91 10.33 -15.63
N ALA A 71 14.22 9.35 -14.76
CA ALA A 71 13.22 8.49 -14.14
C ALA A 71 12.32 9.28 -13.18
N VAL A 72 12.90 10.20 -12.39
CA VAL A 72 12.16 11.15 -11.55
C VAL A 72 11.26 12.05 -12.39
N ALA A 73 11.78 12.65 -13.45
CA ALA A 73 10.98 13.50 -14.35
C ALA A 73 9.80 12.75 -15.00
N ARG A 74 9.98 11.44 -15.28
CA ARG A 74 8.88 10.57 -15.71
C ARG A 74 7.83 10.40 -14.62
N ALA A 75 8.25 10.16 -13.37
CA ALA A 75 7.35 10.03 -12.23
C ALA A 75 6.56 11.34 -11.99
N ASP A 76 7.22 12.49 -12.05
CA ASP A 76 6.58 13.80 -11.89
C ASP A 76 5.50 14.07 -12.94
N LYS A 77 5.72 13.66 -14.19
CA LYS A 77 4.69 13.79 -15.25
C LYS A 77 3.45 12.96 -14.92
N ILE A 78 3.62 11.77 -14.34
CA ILE A 78 2.51 10.92 -13.90
C ILE A 78 1.77 11.56 -12.73
N VAL A 79 2.50 12.04 -11.73
CA VAL A 79 1.95 12.75 -10.56
C VAL A 79 1.11 13.95 -11.02
N ASN A 80 1.69 14.85 -11.84
CA ASN A 80 0.99 16.03 -12.35
C ASN A 80 -0.29 15.70 -13.12
N LYS A 81 -0.26 14.63 -13.92
CA LYS A 81 -1.47 14.18 -14.64
C LYS A 81 -2.57 13.72 -13.69
N LEU A 82 -2.22 12.99 -12.64
CA LEU A 82 -3.19 12.46 -11.67
C LEU A 82 -3.74 13.56 -10.74
N THR A 83 -2.88 14.45 -10.25
CA THR A 83 -3.31 15.55 -9.38
C THR A 83 -4.22 16.53 -10.10
N ASN A 84 -3.89 16.90 -11.36
CA ASN A 84 -4.79 17.69 -12.22
C ASN A 84 -6.13 16.98 -12.44
N GLY A 85 -6.13 15.64 -12.55
CA GLY A 85 -7.35 14.84 -12.64
C GLY A 85 -8.20 14.93 -11.36
N VAL A 86 -7.57 14.91 -10.18
CA VAL A 86 -8.26 15.09 -8.90
C VAL A 86 -8.87 16.50 -8.79
N GLU A 87 -8.13 17.54 -9.13
CA GLU A 87 -8.63 18.92 -9.14
C GLU A 87 -9.83 19.08 -10.07
N PHE A 88 -9.73 18.50 -11.29
CA PHE A 88 -10.85 18.48 -12.23
C PHE A 88 -12.09 17.80 -11.64
N LEU A 89 -11.92 16.63 -10.98
CA LEU A 89 -13.02 15.88 -10.39
C LEU A 89 -13.66 16.62 -9.21
N LEU A 90 -12.87 17.27 -8.36
CA LEU A 90 -13.38 18.11 -7.28
C LEU A 90 -14.23 19.25 -7.84
N LYS A 91 -13.70 19.99 -8.80
CA LYS A 91 -14.42 21.09 -9.46
C LYS A 91 -15.70 20.60 -10.18
N LYS A 92 -15.63 19.47 -10.90
CA LYS A 92 -16.77 18.87 -11.62
C LYS A 92 -17.91 18.51 -10.67
N ASN A 93 -17.59 18.09 -9.44
CA ASN A 93 -18.58 17.70 -8.44
C ASN A 93 -18.95 18.87 -7.48
N GLY A 94 -18.59 20.11 -7.81
CA GLY A 94 -18.99 21.29 -7.06
C GLY A 94 -18.31 21.43 -5.69
N VAL A 95 -17.16 20.79 -5.49
CA VAL A 95 -16.39 20.84 -4.25
C VAL A 95 -15.51 22.10 -4.26
N GLU A 96 -15.66 22.96 -3.26
CA GLU A 96 -14.76 24.12 -3.07
C GLU A 96 -13.40 23.62 -2.55
N THR A 97 -12.32 24.06 -3.17
CA THR A 97 -10.95 23.76 -2.70
C THR A 97 -10.34 25.02 -2.10
N ILE A 98 -9.93 24.93 -0.85
CA ILE A 98 -9.33 26.04 -0.09
C ILE A 98 -7.89 25.62 0.26
N ILE A 99 -6.91 26.38 -0.23
CA ILE A 99 -5.52 26.18 0.13
C ILE A 99 -5.23 26.92 1.44
N GLY A 100 -4.81 26.18 2.46
CA GLY A 100 -4.51 26.74 3.79
C GLY A 100 -4.46 25.66 4.86
N GLU A 101 -3.95 26.03 6.04
CA GLU A 101 -3.93 25.16 7.21
C GLU A 101 -5.24 25.37 8.00
N ALA A 102 -5.94 24.26 8.24
CA ALA A 102 -7.21 24.25 8.95
C ALA A 102 -7.02 24.07 10.45
N GLU A 103 -7.83 24.76 11.23
CA GLU A 103 -8.02 24.57 12.67
C GLU A 103 -9.51 24.26 12.93
N ILE A 104 -9.81 23.20 13.67
CA ILE A 104 -11.18 22.91 14.11
C ILE A 104 -11.40 23.67 15.41
N VAL A 105 -12.25 24.70 15.37
CA VAL A 105 -12.47 25.63 16.49
C VAL A 105 -13.78 25.38 17.23
N GLY A 106 -14.59 24.44 16.74
CA GLY A 106 -15.85 24.01 17.35
C GLY A 106 -16.36 22.72 16.73
N GLU A 107 -17.41 22.15 17.29
CA GLU A 107 -18.04 20.89 16.78
C GLU A 107 -18.54 21.02 15.33
N HIS A 108 -18.81 22.26 14.90
CA HIS A 108 -19.33 22.57 13.57
C HIS A 108 -18.57 23.73 12.90
N GLU A 109 -17.37 24.08 13.40
CA GLU A 109 -16.65 25.26 12.94
C GLU A 109 -15.20 24.93 12.61
N VAL A 110 -14.74 25.36 11.44
CA VAL A 110 -13.36 25.24 10.98
C VAL A 110 -12.82 26.61 10.61
N SER A 111 -11.68 26.99 11.16
CA SER A 111 -10.95 28.22 10.81
C SER A 111 -9.88 27.93 9.77
N VAL A 112 -9.78 28.76 8.75
CA VAL A 112 -8.72 28.73 7.73
C VAL A 112 -8.55 30.13 7.13
N ASN A 113 -7.31 30.60 6.97
CA ASN A 113 -6.99 31.88 6.33
C ASN A 113 -7.80 33.08 6.94
N ASN A 114 -7.92 33.13 8.27
CA ASN A 114 -8.73 34.14 9.01
C ASN A 114 -10.25 34.15 8.66
N ARG A 115 -10.77 33.03 8.15
CA ARG A 115 -12.18 32.76 7.90
C ARG A 115 -12.66 31.65 8.80
N THR A 116 -13.84 31.73 9.36
CA THR A 116 -14.56 30.60 9.99
C THR A 116 -15.59 30.08 9.00
N ILE A 117 -15.60 28.76 8.84
CA ILE A 117 -16.53 28.01 7.99
C ILE A 117 -17.39 27.15 8.91
N GLU A 118 -18.70 27.32 8.83
CA GLU A 118 -19.68 26.48 9.51
C GLU A 118 -19.97 25.23 8.66
N ALA A 119 -19.99 24.05 9.29
CA ALA A 119 -20.28 22.77 8.66
C ALA A 119 -21.10 21.86 9.57
N GLU A 120 -22.11 21.18 9.03
CA GLU A 120 -22.86 20.16 9.77
C GLU A 120 -21.98 18.98 10.19
N ASN A 121 -21.02 18.61 9.35
CA ASN A 121 -20.07 17.53 9.61
C ASN A 121 -18.67 17.94 9.17
N ILE A 122 -17.67 17.47 9.92
CA ILE A 122 -16.24 17.67 9.64
C ILE A 122 -15.59 16.32 9.46
N ILE A 123 -14.77 16.14 8.42
CA ILE A 123 -13.98 14.93 8.19
C ILE A 123 -12.49 15.26 8.30
N ILE A 124 -11.83 14.72 9.32
CA ILE A 124 -10.39 14.80 9.50
C ILE A 124 -9.74 13.77 8.59
N ALA A 125 -8.94 14.23 7.62
CA ALA A 125 -8.25 13.39 6.65
C ALA A 125 -6.78 13.83 6.48
N THR A 126 -6.18 14.29 7.56
CA THR A 126 -4.85 14.91 7.59
C THR A 126 -3.68 13.92 7.47
N GLY A 127 -3.98 12.61 7.58
CA GLY A 127 -3.01 11.57 7.34
C GLY A 127 -1.97 11.40 8.44
N SER A 128 -0.76 10.98 8.05
CA SER A 128 0.32 10.65 8.97
C SER A 128 1.70 11.03 8.40
N LEU A 129 2.69 11.13 9.28
CA LEU A 129 4.10 11.36 8.94
C LEU A 129 4.99 10.31 9.62
N PRO A 130 6.16 9.96 9.03
CA PRO A 130 7.12 9.09 9.70
C PRO A 130 7.61 9.68 11.02
N GLU A 131 7.85 8.82 12.01
CA GLU A 131 8.50 9.23 13.25
C GLU A 131 9.94 9.67 12.98
N ARG A 132 10.49 10.49 13.89
CA ARG A 132 11.91 10.84 13.82
C ARG A 132 12.77 9.64 14.18
N ILE A 133 13.86 9.46 13.44
CA ILE A 133 14.87 8.44 13.77
C ILE A 133 15.60 8.87 15.04
N PRO A 134 15.62 8.06 16.11
CA PRO A 134 16.30 8.40 17.34
C PRO A 134 17.81 8.61 17.11
N GLY A 135 18.35 9.73 17.61
CA GLY A 135 19.77 10.05 17.52
C GLY A 135 20.27 10.50 16.15
N GLU A 136 19.38 10.60 15.13
CA GLU A 136 19.76 11.00 13.78
C GLU A 136 19.17 12.37 13.43
N THR A 137 20.01 13.29 12.93
CA THR A 137 19.61 14.63 12.50
C THR A 137 19.57 14.82 10.98
N ASN A 138 20.17 13.88 10.22
CA ASN A 138 20.32 13.94 8.76
C ASN A 138 19.47 12.92 8.03
N ASN A 139 18.34 12.51 8.62
CA ASN A 139 17.40 11.64 7.90
C ASN A 139 16.73 12.39 6.76
N LEU A 140 16.63 11.71 5.64
CA LEU A 140 15.91 12.20 4.47
C LEU A 140 14.44 11.80 4.57
N ASP A 141 13.55 12.77 4.40
CA ASP A 141 12.16 12.49 4.07
C ASP A 141 12.11 11.81 2.69
N ILE A 142 11.10 11.00 2.45
CA ILE A 142 10.85 10.37 1.14
C ILE A 142 10.82 11.40 0.00
N ARG A 143 10.42 12.64 0.26
CA ARG A 143 10.46 13.75 -0.70
C ARG A 143 11.88 14.08 -1.18
N ALA A 144 12.90 13.83 -0.37
CA ALA A 144 14.29 14.06 -0.76
C ALA A 144 14.75 13.08 -1.85
N LEU A 145 14.11 11.91 -1.94
CA LEU A 145 14.35 10.94 -3.00
C LEU A 145 14.17 11.56 -4.41
N TYR A 146 13.12 12.35 -4.58
CA TYR A 146 12.78 13.00 -5.86
C TYR A 146 13.63 14.24 -6.17
N LYS A 147 14.47 14.66 -5.23
CA LYS A 147 15.40 15.80 -5.37
C LYS A 147 16.86 15.36 -5.54
N MET A 148 17.12 14.04 -5.48
CA MET A 148 18.47 13.52 -5.74
C MET A 148 18.85 13.74 -7.19
N GLU A 149 20.01 14.30 -7.43
CA GLU A 149 20.58 14.47 -8.78
C GLU A 149 21.30 13.21 -9.24
N GLU A 150 21.87 12.45 -8.30
CA GLU A 150 22.61 11.20 -8.53
C GLU A 150 22.26 10.16 -7.48
N LEU A 151 22.34 8.90 -7.86
CA LEU A 151 22.21 7.79 -6.90
C LEU A 151 23.46 7.71 -6.03
N PRO A 152 23.32 7.56 -4.70
CA PRO A 152 24.46 7.41 -3.81
C PRO A 152 25.11 6.02 -3.98
N GLU A 153 26.40 5.89 -3.66
CA GLU A 153 27.07 4.57 -3.64
C GLU A 153 26.44 3.62 -2.60
N THR A 154 26.01 4.17 -1.48
CA THR A 154 25.41 3.43 -0.36
C THR A 154 24.23 4.20 0.19
N ILE A 155 23.14 3.49 0.51
CA ILE A 155 21.94 4.06 1.13
C ILE A 155 21.41 3.16 2.23
N ALA A 156 20.81 3.76 3.24
CA ALA A 156 20.05 3.06 4.26
C ALA A 156 18.57 3.43 4.18
N VAL A 157 17.70 2.46 4.42
CA VAL A 157 16.26 2.66 4.61
C VAL A 157 15.92 2.27 6.04
N TYR A 158 15.44 3.24 6.82
CA TYR A 158 15.12 3.04 8.23
C TYR A 158 13.64 2.75 8.41
N GLY A 159 13.34 1.65 9.10
CA GLY A 159 11.98 1.27 9.44
C GLY A 159 11.63 -0.18 9.07
N HIS A 160 10.35 -0.45 8.97
CA HIS A 160 9.76 -1.70 8.50
C HIS A 160 8.39 -1.41 7.86
N GLY A 161 7.89 -2.33 7.07
CA GLY A 161 6.65 -2.18 6.28
C GLY A 161 6.91 -2.16 4.77
N PRO A 162 5.84 -2.12 3.95
CA PRO A 162 5.93 -2.16 2.50
C PRO A 162 6.90 -1.13 1.91
N VAL A 163 6.83 0.12 2.38
CA VAL A 163 7.70 1.21 1.89
C VAL A 163 9.19 0.89 2.09
N THR A 164 9.54 0.32 3.24
CA THR A 164 10.93 -0.05 3.56
C THR A 164 11.48 -1.08 2.59
N VAL A 165 10.75 -2.19 2.37
CA VAL A 165 11.21 -3.29 1.51
C VAL A 165 11.21 -2.89 0.04
N GLU A 166 10.23 -2.11 -0.39
CA GLU A 166 10.13 -1.58 -1.76
C GLU A 166 11.30 -0.64 -2.10
N LEU A 167 11.59 0.32 -1.23
CA LEU A 167 12.71 1.26 -1.43
C LEU A 167 14.06 0.54 -1.35
N ALA A 168 14.23 -0.38 -0.41
CA ALA A 168 15.46 -1.14 -0.32
C ALA A 168 15.72 -1.96 -1.59
N GLN A 169 14.71 -2.59 -2.15
CA GLN A 169 14.86 -3.34 -3.37
C GLN A 169 15.02 -2.44 -4.60
N LEU A 170 14.33 -1.30 -4.68
CA LEU A 170 14.48 -0.30 -5.73
C LEU A 170 15.95 0.11 -5.89
N PHE A 171 16.58 0.53 -4.80
CA PHE A 171 17.99 0.95 -4.83
C PHE A 171 18.92 -0.20 -5.15
N ASN A 172 18.66 -1.38 -4.58
CA ASN A 172 19.46 -2.58 -4.86
C ASN A 172 19.41 -2.99 -6.33
N MET A 173 18.24 -2.94 -6.98
CA MET A 173 18.09 -3.20 -8.42
C MET A 173 18.90 -2.24 -9.29
N LEU A 174 19.15 -1.04 -8.81
CA LEU A 174 19.94 0.00 -9.49
C LEU A 174 21.44 -0.07 -9.13
N GLY A 175 21.88 -1.11 -8.41
CA GLY A 175 23.27 -1.33 -8.07
C GLY A 175 23.78 -0.56 -6.85
N VAL A 176 22.91 0.15 -6.13
CA VAL A 176 23.27 0.87 -4.90
C VAL A 176 23.46 -0.12 -3.76
N LYS A 177 24.55 0.00 -2.99
CA LYS A 177 24.76 -0.79 -1.76
C LYS A 177 23.69 -0.42 -0.74
N THR A 178 22.73 -1.30 -0.51
CA THR A 178 21.54 -1.00 0.26
C THR A 178 21.53 -1.72 1.60
N MET A 179 21.03 -1.03 2.64
CA MET A 179 20.76 -1.63 3.94
C MET A 179 19.41 -1.21 4.49
N ILE A 180 18.77 -2.09 5.23
CA ILE A 180 17.58 -1.82 6.05
C ILE A 180 18.04 -1.72 7.50
N ILE A 181 17.60 -0.64 8.16
CA ILE A 181 17.86 -0.42 9.60
C ILE A 181 16.54 -0.66 10.34
N THR A 182 16.47 -1.72 11.12
CA THR A 182 15.26 -2.10 11.85
C THR A 182 15.55 -3.00 13.04
N GLU A 183 14.74 -2.89 14.09
CA GLU A 183 14.67 -3.86 15.21
C GLU A 183 13.83 -5.10 14.84
N HIS A 184 13.05 -5.04 13.74
CA HIS A 184 12.03 -6.01 13.36
C HIS A 184 12.43 -6.87 12.15
N GLU A 185 13.64 -7.44 12.18
CA GLU A 185 14.17 -8.24 11.05
C GLU A 185 13.25 -9.40 10.63
N ASN A 186 12.57 -10.03 11.58
CA ASN A 186 11.68 -11.16 11.32
C ASN A 186 10.25 -10.74 10.92
N HIS A 187 9.92 -9.45 11.05
CA HIS A 187 8.62 -8.87 10.74
C HIS A 187 8.81 -7.58 9.92
N LEU A 188 9.46 -7.72 8.75
CA LEU A 188 9.70 -6.58 7.84
C LEU A 188 8.39 -5.97 7.34
N ILE A 189 7.31 -6.74 7.36
CA ILE A 189 5.96 -6.34 6.97
C ILE A 189 5.03 -6.68 8.14
N PRO A 190 4.74 -5.71 9.04
CA PRO A 190 4.00 -5.98 10.28
C PRO A 190 2.61 -6.61 10.09
N GLN A 191 1.89 -6.24 9.01
CA GLN A 191 0.57 -6.78 8.70
C GLN A 191 0.63 -8.03 7.82
N GLY A 192 1.83 -8.44 7.39
CA GLY A 192 2.03 -9.59 6.51
C GLY A 192 2.12 -10.89 7.30
N ASP A 193 1.54 -11.95 6.73
CA ASP A 193 1.74 -13.31 7.20
C ASP A 193 3.24 -13.65 7.35
N GLN A 194 3.58 -14.52 8.29
CA GLN A 194 4.96 -14.94 8.52
C GLN A 194 5.60 -15.52 7.25
N PHE A 195 4.82 -16.20 6.42
CA PHE A 195 5.27 -16.69 5.11
C PHE A 195 5.81 -15.57 4.23
N LEU A 196 5.09 -14.44 4.09
CA LEU A 196 5.55 -13.29 3.30
C LEU A 196 6.78 -12.62 3.93
N ASN A 197 6.82 -12.54 5.26
CA ASN A 197 7.97 -11.99 5.98
C ASN A 197 9.24 -12.83 5.77
N ASP A 198 9.13 -14.15 5.85
CA ASP A 198 10.26 -15.06 5.61
C ASP A 198 10.72 -15.00 4.16
N TYR A 199 9.77 -14.94 3.22
CA TYR A 199 10.07 -14.82 1.80
C TYR A 199 10.86 -13.55 1.49
N ILE A 200 10.34 -12.38 1.87
CA ILE A 200 10.99 -11.09 1.54
C ILE A 200 12.35 -10.94 2.23
N ARG A 201 12.46 -11.38 3.48
CA ARG A 201 13.73 -11.38 4.20
C ARG A 201 14.79 -12.22 3.48
N LYS A 202 14.44 -13.45 3.07
CA LYS A 202 15.32 -14.33 2.31
C LYS A 202 15.70 -13.73 0.96
N LYS A 203 14.73 -13.15 0.26
CA LYS A 203 14.93 -12.53 -1.06
C LYS A 203 15.90 -11.35 -0.97
N LEU A 204 15.64 -10.39 -0.09
CA LEU A 204 16.49 -9.21 0.07
C LEU A 204 17.92 -9.58 0.49
N LYS A 205 18.09 -10.50 1.45
CA LYS A 205 19.42 -11.01 1.81
C LYS A 205 20.13 -11.69 0.66
N GLY A 206 19.42 -12.49 -0.13
CA GLY A 206 19.95 -13.16 -1.33
C GLY A 206 20.39 -12.16 -2.40
N GLN A 207 19.77 -10.99 -2.48
CA GLN A 207 20.15 -9.89 -3.35
C GLN A 207 21.27 -9.00 -2.79
N GLY A 208 21.79 -9.28 -1.59
CA GLY A 208 22.87 -8.54 -0.95
C GLY A 208 22.43 -7.33 -0.11
N VAL A 209 21.13 -7.13 0.11
CA VAL A 209 20.64 -6.12 1.04
C VAL A 209 20.99 -6.53 2.47
N LYS A 210 21.66 -5.65 3.20
CA LYS A 210 21.98 -5.86 4.62
C LYS A 210 20.78 -5.48 5.48
N ILE A 211 20.44 -6.31 6.45
CA ILE A 211 19.41 -6.01 7.45
C ILE A 211 20.10 -5.96 8.82
N GLN A 212 20.00 -4.84 9.51
CA GLN A 212 20.71 -4.61 10.76
C GLN A 212 19.97 -3.63 11.67
N LYS A 213 20.34 -3.65 12.98
CA LYS A 213 19.76 -2.73 13.98
C LYS A 213 20.51 -1.40 14.06
N ASN A 214 21.82 -1.45 13.94
CA ASN A 214 22.67 -0.29 14.13
C ASN A 214 22.58 0.67 12.95
N LEU A 215 22.59 1.97 13.23
CA LEU A 215 22.71 3.01 12.22
C LEU A 215 23.98 2.83 11.39
N PRO A 216 23.99 3.27 10.12
CA PRO A 216 25.14 3.17 9.24
C PRO A 216 26.25 4.14 9.65
N ALA A 217 27.40 4.06 8.97
CA ALA A 217 28.49 5.03 9.15
C ALA A 217 28.00 6.46 8.88
N LYS A 218 28.55 7.42 9.62
CA LYS A 218 28.22 8.84 9.48
C LYS A 218 28.42 9.29 8.02
N GLY A 219 27.43 10.00 7.49
CA GLY A 219 27.44 10.48 6.10
C GLY A 219 26.70 9.57 5.11
N THR A 220 26.32 8.35 5.50
CA THR A 220 25.42 7.53 4.67
C THR A 220 24.03 8.15 4.65
N PRO A 221 23.43 8.40 3.47
CA PRO A 221 22.04 8.86 3.38
C PRO A 221 21.08 7.84 3.99
N ILE A 222 20.13 8.31 4.81
CA ILE A 222 19.12 7.46 5.45
C ILE A 222 17.74 7.96 5.04
N ILE A 223 16.98 7.15 4.33
CA ILE A 223 15.57 7.43 4.03
C ILE A 223 14.74 6.90 5.19
N ASN A 224 13.93 7.78 5.74
CA ASN A 224 13.03 7.45 6.84
C ASN A 224 11.72 6.86 6.30
N ALA A 225 11.58 5.55 6.44
CA ALA A 225 10.37 4.77 6.14
C ALA A 225 9.78 4.15 7.43
N SER A 226 10.02 4.78 8.58
CA SER A 226 9.58 4.31 9.91
C SER A 226 8.06 4.30 10.05
N LEU A 227 7.61 3.72 11.16
CA LEU A 227 6.22 3.81 11.61
C LEU A 227 5.75 5.26 11.63
N ARG A 228 4.46 5.42 11.47
CA ARG A 228 3.83 6.72 11.21
C ARG A 228 3.07 7.19 12.43
N LYS A 229 3.08 8.51 12.63
CA LYS A 229 2.25 9.23 13.62
C LYS A 229 1.17 10.02 12.93
N ALA A 230 0.00 10.13 13.54
CA ALA A 230 -1.08 10.97 13.06
C ALA A 230 -0.63 12.42 12.92
N VAL A 231 -1.05 13.07 11.87
CA VAL A 231 -0.97 14.53 11.74
C VAL A 231 -2.31 15.10 12.20
N LEU A 232 -2.33 15.65 13.41
CA LEU A 232 -3.54 16.26 13.96
C LEU A 232 -3.59 17.74 13.57
N PRO A 233 -4.73 18.26 13.08
CA PRO A 233 -4.94 19.71 13.03
C PRO A 233 -5.07 20.24 14.46
N ALA A 234 -4.94 21.53 14.67
CA ALA A 234 -5.38 22.13 15.94
C ALA A 234 -6.88 21.87 16.11
N ILE A 235 -7.28 21.32 17.26
CA ILE A 235 -8.67 20.89 17.50
C ILE A 235 -9.16 21.38 18.85
N ASN A 236 -10.29 22.06 18.82
CA ASN A 236 -11.15 22.39 19.93
C ASN A 236 -12.60 22.20 19.44
N PRO A 237 -13.39 21.24 19.89
CA PRO A 237 -13.32 20.52 21.18
C PRO A 237 -12.33 19.38 21.22
N ASP A 238 -12.03 18.90 22.43
CA ASP A 238 -11.19 17.71 22.63
C ASP A 238 -11.85 16.47 22.05
N ILE A 239 -11.08 15.71 21.27
CA ILE A 239 -11.45 14.39 20.74
C ILE A 239 -10.57 13.32 21.37
N ASN A 240 -11.10 12.09 21.50
CA ASN A 240 -10.36 11.00 22.08
C ASN A 240 -9.25 10.54 21.13
N LEU A 241 -8.05 10.36 21.68
CA LEU A 241 -6.91 9.76 20.99
C LEU A 241 -6.58 8.40 21.59
N SER A 242 -5.98 7.51 20.79
CA SER A 242 -5.35 6.30 21.27
C SER A 242 -4.05 6.62 22.02
N ASP A 243 -3.49 5.63 22.73
CA ASP A 243 -2.21 5.75 23.42
C ASP A 243 -1.06 6.12 22.45
N ASP A 244 -1.17 5.71 21.18
CA ASP A 244 -0.21 6.03 20.10
C ASP A 244 -0.49 7.38 19.42
N GLY A 245 -1.51 8.14 19.88
CA GLY A 245 -1.83 9.48 19.40
C GLY A 245 -2.68 9.53 18.12
N PHE A 246 -3.34 8.44 17.72
CA PHE A 246 -4.29 8.43 16.60
C PHE A 246 -5.70 8.80 17.06
N VAL A 247 -6.49 9.38 16.15
CA VAL A 247 -7.89 9.72 16.44
C VAL A 247 -8.72 8.45 16.61
N GLN A 248 -9.29 8.23 17.79
CA GLN A 248 -10.20 7.13 18.04
C GLN A 248 -11.52 7.32 17.33
N THR A 249 -12.01 6.28 16.67
CA THR A 249 -13.31 6.30 15.98
C THR A 249 -14.12 5.03 16.29
N ASN A 250 -15.44 5.18 16.25
CA ASN A 250 -16.35 4.04 16.26
C ASN A 250 -16.40 3.35 14.88
N LEU A 251 -17.23 2.31 14.72
CA LEU A 251 -17.40 1.58 13.46
C LEU A 251 -17.98 2.44 12.33
N SER A 252 -18.60 3.56 12.66
CA SER A 252 -19.10 4.55 11.69
C SER A 252 -18.09 5.64 11.35
N LEU A 253 -16.83 5.50 11.81
CA LEU A 253 -15.74 6.46 11.65
C LEU A 253 -15.97 7.83 12.33
N GLN A 254 -16.95 7.90 13.24
CA GLN A 254 -17.16 9.08 14.08
C GLN A 254 -16.16 9.10 15.23
N THR A 255 -15.68 10.28 15.60
CA THR A 255 -14.87 10.51 16.80
C THR A 255 -15.76 10.51 18.06
N SER A 256 -15.22 10.92 19.20
CA SER A 256 -16.00 11.17 20.43
C SER A 256 -17.00 12.32 20.26
N VAL A 257 -16.82 13.16 19.23
CA VAL A 257 -17.75 14.23 18.83
C VAL A 257 -18.51 13.76 17.57
N PRO A 258 -19.84 13.52 17.65
CA PRO A 258 -20.61 12.87 16.59
C PRO A 258 -20.61 13.56 15.22
N SER A 259 -20.41 14.89 15.17
CA SER A 259 -20.29 15.67 13.95
C SER A 259 -18.90 15.59 13.30
N ILE A 260 -17.90 15.04 14.02
CA ILE A 260 -16.51 14.96 13.55
C ILE A 260 -16.15 13.52 13.25
N TYR A 261 -15.72 13.26 12.01
CA TYR A 261 -15.25 11.96 11.51
C TYR A 261 -13.73 11.99 11.32
N ALA A 262 -13.08 10.82 11.35
CA ALA A 262 -11.66 10.68 11.01
C ALA A 262 -11.43 9.48 10.09
N ILE A 263 -10.74 9.72 8.95
CA ILE A 263 -10.52 8.73 7.90
C ILE A 263 -9.05 8.64 7.48
N GLY A 264 -8.64 7.47 7.00
CA GLY A 264 -7.26 7.20 6.57
C GLY A 264 -6.31 7.13 7.75
N ASP A 265 -5.03 7.37 7.48
CA ASP A 265 -3.94 7.15 8.45
C ASP A 265 -4.15 7.84 9.80
N VAL A 266 -4.85 8.98 9.84
CA VAL A 266 -5.06 9.75 11.07
C VAL A 266 -5.81 8.98 12.15
N ASN A 267 -6.62 7.96 11.78
CA ASN A 267 -7.34 7.12 12.73
C ASN A 267 -6.57 5.84 13.14
N GLY A 268 -5.37 5.61 12.60
CA GLY A 268 -4.50 4.50 12.97
C GLY A 268 -4.95 3.10 12.56
N ARG A 269 -6.13 2.95 11.93
CA ARG A 269 -6.67 1.62 11.58
C ARG A 269 -5.91 0.97 10.42
N SER A 270 -5.42 1.76 9.47
CA SER A 270 -4.64 1.30 8.33
C SER A 270 -3.90 2.46 7.67
N TYR A 271 -2.70 2.19 7.15
CA TYR A 271 -1.88 3.15 6.39
C TYR A 271 -1.97 2.90 4.87
N LEU A 272 -3.02 2.19 4.42
CA LEU A 272 -3.23 1.85 3.02
C LEU A 272 -4.16 2.87 2.36
N ALA A 273 -3.72 3.43 1.23
CA ALA A 273 -4.46 4.49 0.53
C ALA A 273 -5.87 4.06 0.09
N HIS A 274 -6.03 2.81 -0.36
CA HIS A 274 -7.33 2.27 -0.76
C HIS A 274 -8.28 2.09 0.43
N VAL A 275 -7.77 1.77 1.62
CA VAL A 275 -8.57 1.74 2.85
C VAL A 275 -9.03 3.14 3.23
N GLY A 276 -8.14 4.13 3.19
CA GLY A 276 -8.52 5.54 3.40
C GLY A 276 -9.55 6.04 2.40
N SER A 277 -9.49 5.58 1.13
CA SER A 277 -10.48 5.88 0.10
C SER A 277 -11.83 5.24 0.40
N ALA A 278 -11.85 3.96 0.77
CA ALA A 278 -13.08 3.25 1.18
C ALA A 278 -13.71 3.90 2.42
N GLN A 279 -12.91 4.24 3.43
CA GLN A 279 -13.37 4.97 4.62
C GLN A 279 -13.97 6.32 4.23
N GLY A 280 -13.38 7.03 3.25
CA GLY A 280 -13.90 8.32 2.77
C GLY A 280 -15.28 8.19 2.13
N VAL A 281 -15.48 7.20 1.26
CA VAL A 281 -16.79 6.90 0.66
C VAL A 281 -17.80 6.50 1.74
N PHE A 282 -17.37 5.65 2.66
CA PHE A 282 -18.23 5.17 3.73
C PHE A 282 -18.67 6.29 4.68
N ALA A 283 -17.75 7.13 5.17
CA ALA A 283 -18.08 8.25 6.06
C ALA A 283 -19.14 9.18 5.43
N VAL A 284 -18.96 9.52 4.15
CA VAL A 284 -19.95 10.34 3.43
C VAL A 284 -21.29 9.62 3.28
N ASN A 285 -21.29 8.32 2.96
CA ASN A 285 -22.51 7.55 2.87
C ASN A 285 -23.23 7.43 4.24
N HIS A 286 -22.46 7.32 5.34
CA HIS A 286 -23.02 7.33 6.69
C HIS A 286 -23.65 8.69 7.01
N ILE A 287 -22.98 9.81 6.71
CA ILE A 287 -23.53 11.18 6.87
C ILE A 287 -24.86 11.34 6.12
N LYS A 288 -24.99 10.69 4.95
CA LYS A 288 -26.24 10.71 4.15
C LYS A 288 -27.27 9.67 4.60
N GLY A 289 -26.95 8.81 5.59
CA GLY A 289 -27.84 7.74 6.03
C GLY A 289 -27.97 6.58 5.03
N ILE A 290 -27.02 6.42 4.09
CA ILE A 290 -27.03 5.36 3.08
C ILE A 290 -26.48 4.03 3.65
N THR A 291 -25.41 4.10 4.45
CA THR A 291 -24.75 2.92 5.05
C THR A 291 -24.58 3.10 6.55
N LYS A 292 -24.53 1.99 7.29
CA LYS A 292 -24.45 2.00 8.77
C LYS A 292 -23.09 1.61 9.30
N GLU A 293 -22.43 0.60 8.73
CA GLU A 293 -21.18 0.01 9.23
C GLU A 293 -20.20 -0.28 8.08
N LEU A 294 -18.91 -0.20 8.37
CA LEU A 294 -17.82 -0.51 7.44
C LEU A 294 -17.23 -1.87 7.81
N ASN A 295 -17.25 -2.82 6.88
CA ASN A 295 -16.47 -4.05 6.98
C ASN A 295 -15.03 -3.77 6.49
N LEU A 296 -14.05 -3.96 7.38
CA LEU A 296 -12.64 -3.71 7.08
C LEU A 296 -11.82 -5.00 6.88
N ARG A 297 -12.44 -6.18 6.94
CA ARG A 297 -11.70 -7.45 6.83
C ARG A 297 -11.25 -7.79 5.41
N SER A 298 -11.84 -7.17 4.39
CA SER A 298 -11.66 -7.49 2.97
C SER A 298 -10.88 -6.44 2.18
N TYR A 299 -9.70 -6.03 2.65
CA TYR A 299 -8.83 -5.17 1.85
C TYR A 299 -7.42 -5.76 1.71
N PRO A 300 -6.84 -5.73 0.49
CA PRO A 300 -5.56 -6.36 0.24
C PRO A 300 -4.38 -5.55 0.79
N LEU A 301 -3.34 -6.26 1.22
CA LEU A 301 -2.00 -5.73 1.45
C LEU A 301 -1.17 -6.01 0.21
N ASN A 302 -0.73 -4.96 -0.49
CA ASN A 302 0.09 -5.04 -1.69
C ASN A 302 1.51 -4.54 -1.44
N ILE A 303 2.50 -5.26 -1.96
CA ILE A 303 3.93 -4.95 -1.82
C ILE A 303 4.57 -5.08 -3.21
N TYR A 304 5.06 -3.96 -3.72
CA TYR A 304 5.56 -3.82 -5.08
C TYR A 304 7.06 -4.13 -5.18
N THR A 305 7.41 -5.33 -4.74
CA THR A 305 8.76 -5.89 -4.88
C THR A 305 8.91 -6.69 -6.17
N VAL A 306 10.07 -7.31 -6.40
CA VAL A 306 10.33 -8.26 -7.50
C VAL A 306 10.81 -9.58 -6.88
N PRO A 307 9.98 -10.63 -6.93
CA PRO A 307 8.58 -10.64 -7.37
C PRO A 307 7.67 -9.78 -6.48
N GLU A 308 6.49 -9.42 -7.00
CA GLU A 308 5.45 -8.76 -6.23
C GLU A 308 4.91 -9.68 -5.14
N MET A 309 4.34 -9.10 -4.09
CA MET A 309 3.65 -9.86 -3.05
C MET A 309 2.32 -9.21 -2.72
N ALA A 310 1.33 -10.03 -2.42
CA ALA A 310 0.02 -9.57 -1.99
C ALA A 310 -0.62 -10.54 -1.01
N GLN A 311 -1.49 -10.01 -0.15
CA GLN A 311 -2.23 -10.79 0.85
C GLN A 311 -3.60 -10.17 1.07
N ILE A 312 -4.60 -11.01 1.34
CA ILE A 312 -5.92 -10.58 1.81
C ILE A 312 -6.51 -11.64 2.73
N GLY A 313 -7.42 -11.24 3.62
CA GLY A 313 -8.06 -12.10 4.60
C GLY A 313 -7.14 -12.43 5.77
N PHE A 314 -7.40 -13.53 6.44
CA PHE A 314 -6.68 -13.97 7.62
C PHE A 314 -5.25 -14.40 7.28
N THR A 315 -4.32 -14.08 8.17
CA THR A 315 -3.01 -14.72 8.24
C THR A 315 -3.13 -16.10 8.89
N GLU A 316 -2.14 -16.95 8.67
CA GLU A 316 -2.09 -18.25 9.36
C GLU A 316 -2.07 -18.08 10.89
N GLN A 317 -1.36 -17.07 11.39
CA GLN A 317 -1.29 -16.77 12.81
C GLN A 317 -2.67 -16.38 13.38
N GLU A 318 -3.42 -15.51 12.70
CA GLU A 318 -4.76 -15.11 13.14
C GLU A 318 -5.73 -16.30 13.18
N LEU A 319 -5.68 -17.22 12.19
CA LEU A 319 -6.48 -18.45 12.21
C LEU A 319 -6.13 -19.33 13.40
N GLN A 320 -4.86 -19.44 13.76
CA GLN A 320 -4.41 -20.20 14.95
C GLN A 320 -4.89 -19.54 16.25
N GLU A 321 -4.80 -18.24 16.36
CA GLU A 321 -5.25 -17.47 17.54
C GLU A 321 -6.77 -17.56 17.73
N GLU A 322 -7.54 -17.54 16.62
CA GLU A 322 -9.00 -17.72 16.64
C GLU A 322 -9.45 -19.19 16.74
N ASN A 323 -8.50 -20.14 16.80
CA ASN A 323 -8.75 -21.58 16.86
C ASN A 323 -9.62 -22.10 15.69
N VAL A 324 -9.46 -21.54 14.51
CA VAL A 324 -10.10 -22.02 13.28
C VAL A 324 -9.39 -23.28 12.80
N ASP A 325 -10.12 -24.36 12.49
CA ASP A 325 -9.55 -25.53 11.81
C ASP A 325 -9.44 -25.26 10.30
N TYR A 326 -8.21 -25.13 9.77
CA TYR A 326 -7.93 -24.71 8.40
C TYR A 326 -7.02 -25.67 7.66
N LYS A 327 -6.99 -25.53 6.33
CA LYS A 327 -6.02 -26.12 5.41
C LYS A 327 -5.26 -25.00 4.69
N ILE A 328 -4.02 -25.31 4.29
CA ILE A 328 -3.25 -24.45 3.38
C ILE A 328 -2.95 -25.27 2.13
N ASN A 329 -3.31 -24.71 0.99
CA ASN A 329 -2.97 -25.28 -0.32
C ASN A 329 -2.12 -24.28 -1.10
N GLU A 330 -1.09 -24.81 -1.75
CA GLU A 330 -0.06 -24.01 -2.44
C GLU A 330 0.17 -24.54 -3.85
N MET A 331 0.25 -23.60 -4.81
CA MET A 331 0.63 -23.89 -6.19
C MET A 331 1.79 -22.99 -6.61
N PRO A 332 2.96 -23.55 -6.95
CA PRO A 332 4.10 -22.76 -7.40
C PRO A 332 3.87 -22.20 -8.81
N LEU A 333 4.35 -20.99 -9.07
CA LEU A 333 4.26 -20.38 -10.40
C LEU A 333 5.18 -21.03 -11.44
N SER A 334 6.14 -21.84 -11.02
CA SER A 334 7.01 -22.60 -11.92
C SER A 334 6.29 -23.62 -12.80
N VAL A 335 5.05 -23.98 -12.46
CA VAL A 335 4.20 -24.86 -13.30
C VAL A 335 3.20 -24.08 -14.16
N ASN A 336 3.13 -22.74 -14.01
CA ASN A 336 2.19 -21.91 -14.77
C ASN A 336 2.77 -21.54 -16.14
N GLY A 337 2.07 -21.90 -17.22
CA GLY A 337 2.52 -21.68 -18.60
C GLY A 337 2.74 -20.21 -18.95
N LYS A 338 1.90 -19.28 -18.46
CA LYS A 338 2.05 -17.85 -18.71
C LYS A 338 3.28 -17.27 -18.01
N ALA A 339 3.50 -17.63 -16.74
CA ALA A 339 4.69 -17.24 -15.98
C ALA A 339 5.99 -17.73 -16.69
N MET A 340 5.97 -18.94 -17.26
CA MET A 340 7.08 -19.45 -18.09
C MET A 340 7.31 -18.59 -19.35
N THR A 341 6.25 -18.18 -20.05
CA THR A 341 6.39 -17.33 -21.26
C THR A 341 6.97 -15.97 -20.95
N GLU A 342 6.75 -15.45 -19.75
CA GLU A 342 7.25 -14.16 -19.28
C GLU A 342 8.67 -14.26 -18.70
N GLY A 343 9.15 -15.48 -18.42
CA GLY A 343 10.42 -15.72 -17.72
C GLY A 343 10.36 -15.40 -16.23
N GLU A 344 9.15 -15.28 -15.67
CA GLU A 344 8.91 -14.88 -14.27
C GLU A 344 8.21 -15.99 -13.50
N THR A 345 8.93 -17.10 -13.27
CA THR A 345 8.40 -18.33 -12.65
C THR A 345 8.59 -18.39 -11.13
N GLU A 346 9.26 -17.40 -10.55
CA GLU A 346 9.48 -17.33 -9.11
C GLU A 346 8.20 -16.91 -8.39
N GLY A 347 7.70 -17.78 -7.52
CA GLY A 347 6.56 -17.44 -6.68
C GLY A 347 5.61 -18.60 -6.42
N VAL A 348 4.52 -18.27 -5.72
CA VAL A 348 3.52 -19.24 -5.26
C VAL A 348 2.22 -18.53 -4.94
N VAL A 349 1.09 -19.18 -5.15
CA VAL A 349 -0.21 -18.81 -4.60
C VAL A 349 -0.54 -19.76 -3.45
N ARG A 350 -0.92 -19.20 -2.30
CA ARG A 350 -1.38 -19.92 -1.11
C ARG A 350 -2.83 -19.53 -0.82
N ILE A 351 -3.68 -20.53 -0.60
CA ILE A 351 -5.06 -20.36 -0.14
C ILE A 351 -5.20 -21.01 1.22
N LEU A 352 -5.65 -20.23 2.19
CA LEU A 352 -6.04 -20.69 3.52
C LEU A 352 -7.56 -20.86 3.51
N SER A 353 -8.03 -22.06 3.75
CA SER A 353 -9.47 -22.37 3.73
C SER A 353 -9.92 -23.04 5.04
N GLU A 354 -11.13 -22.70 5.49
CA GLU A 354 -11.79 -23.40 6.59
C GLU A 354 -12.01 -24.88 6.18
N LYS A 355 -11.75 -25.79 7.10
CA LYS A 355 -11.60 -27.22 6.76
C LYS A 355 -12.92 -27.94 6.54
N LYS A 356 -14.01 -27.48 7.17
CA LYS A 356 -15.31 -28.16 7.13
C LYS A 356 -16.10 -27.83 5.87
N TYR A 357 -16.18 -26.55 5.52
CA TYR A 357 -16.98 -26.07 4.39
C TYR A 357 -16.13 -25.60 3.23
N GLY A 358 -14.84 -25.39 3.45
CA GLY A 358 -13.89 -24.93 2.45
C GLY A 358 -13.97 -23.44 2.16
N GLU A 359 -14.51 -22.62 3.07
CA GLU A 359 -14.56 -21.17 2.92
C GLU A 359 -13.14 -20.61 2.76
N VAL A 360 -12.95 -19.70 1.80
CA VAL A 360 -11.67 -19.02 1.60
C VAL A 360 -11.47 -17.98 2.69
N MET A 361 -10.59 -18.26 3.64
CA MET A 361 -10.30 -17.41 4.78
C MET A 361 -9.19 -16.39 4.50
N GLY A 362 -8.21 -16.77 3.72
CA GLY A 362 -7.06 -15.93 3.39
C GLY A 362 -6.35 -16.38 2.13
N VAL A 363 -5.71 -15.43 1.44
CA VAL A 363 -4.91 -15.69 0.25
C VAL A 363 -3.62 -14.89 0.31
N GLN A 364 -2.52 -15.54 -0.04
CA GLN A 364 -1.19 -14.95 -0.14
C GLN A 364 -0.61 -15.28 -1.50
N ILE A 365 -0.07 -14.28 -2.17
CA ILE A 365 0.52 -14.41 -3.49
C ILE A 365 1.93 -13.83 -3.47
N VAL A 366 2.87 -14.58 -4.00
CA VAL A 366 4.20 -14.10 -4.38
C VAL A 366 4.37 -14.40 -5.85
N GLY A 367 4.68 -13.40 -6.66
CA GLY A 367 4.90 -13.64 -8.09
C GLY A 367 4.59 -12.45 -8.98
N PRO A 368 4.72 -12.59 -10.30
CA PRO A 368 4.32 -11.56 -11.25
C PRO A 368 2.83 -11.27 -11.13
N ASN A 369 2.47 -10.00 -11.23
CA ASN A 369 1.08 -9.52 -11.16
C ASN A 369 0.34 -9.84 -9.84
N ALA A 370 1.06 -10.20 -8.76
CA ALA A 370 0.44 -10.54 -7.48
C ALA A 370 -0.47 -9.40 -6.96
N THR A 371 -0.04 -8.15 -7.17
CA THR A 371 -0.76 -6.95 -6.72
C THR A 371 -2.05 -6.69 -7.50
N ASP A 372 -2.18 -7.21 -8.72
CA ASP A 372 -3.41 -7.18 -9.52
C ASP A 372 -4.26 -8.43 -9.26
N MET A 373 -3.65 -9.62 -9.23
CA MET A 373 -4.32 -10.89 -9.02
C MET A 373 -5.06 -10.96 -7.68
N ILE A 374 -4.56 -10.31 -6.64
CA ILE A 374 -5.19 -10.31 -5.31
C ILE A 374 -6.62 -9.75 -5.31
N ALA A 375 -6.99 -8.98 -6.34
CA ALA A 375 -8.35 -8.46 -6.48
C ALA A 375 -9.38 -9.57 -6.72
N GLU A 376 -8.99 -10.68 -7.36
CA GLU A 376 -9.83 -11.86 -7.52
C GLU A 376 -10.06 -12.55 -6.16
N ALA A 377 -9.00 -12.72 -5.37
CA ALA A 377 -9.11 -13.24 -4.01
C ALA A 377 -9.98 -12.33 -3.11
N ALA A 378 -9.91 -11.01 -3.31
CA ALA A 378 -10.77 -10.08 -2.60
C ALA A 378 -12.25 -10.31 -2.93
N ALA A 379 -12.58 -10.61 -4.18
CA ALA A 379 -13.95 -10.95 -4.58
C ALA A 379 -14.41 -12.30 -3.99
N PHE A 380 -13.52 -13.30 -3.93
CA PHE A 380 -13.86 -14.58 -3.28
C PHE A 380 -14.17 -14.39 -1.79
N ILE A 381 -13.35 -13.64 -1.05
CA ILE A 381 -13.57 -13.39 0.39
C ILE A 381 -14.82 -12.54 0.61
N GLU A 382 -15.06 -11.50 -0.19
CA GLU A 382 -16.23 -10.63 -0.05
C GLU A 382 -17.56 -11.39 -0.30
N MET A 383 -17.52 -12.42 -1.16
CA MET A 383 -18.68 -13.26 -1.48
C MET A 383 -18.77 -14.53 -0.61
N GLU A 384 -17.90 -14.67 0.40
CA GLU A 384 -17.81 -15.88 1.25
C GLU A 384 -17.69 -17.16 0.39
N ALA A 385 -16.89 -17.07 -0.68
CA ALA A 385 -16.70 -18.18 -1.61
C ALA A 385 -15.89 -19.31 -1.00
N THR A 386 -16.10 -20.50 -1.50
CA THR A 386 -15.38 -21.71 -1.08
C THR A 386 -14.30 -22.10 -2.07
N ILE A 387 -13.38 -23.00 -1.67
CA ILE A 387 -12.39 -23.61 -2.57
C ILE A 387 -13.04 -24.29 -3.79
N TYR A 388 -14.28 -24.77 -3.67
CA TYR A 388 -15.03 -25.35 -4.79
C TYR A 388 -15.47 -24.29 -5.80
N ASP A 389 -15.75 -23.06 -5.34
CA ASP A 389 -16.05 -21.92 -6.20
C ASP A 389 -14.78 -21.47 -6.94
N VAL A 390 -13.65 -21.43 -6.28
CA VAL A 390 -12.33 -21.16 -6.87
C VAL A 390 -12.01 -22.20 -7.95
N ALA A 391 -12.13 -23.48 -7.64
CA ALA A 391 -11.81 -24.60 -8.55
C ALA A 391 -12.69 -24.59 -9.83
N ARG A 392 -13.98 -24.24 -9.71
CA ARG A 392 -14.92 -24.21 -10.85
C ARG A 392 -14.91 -22.93 -11.66
N THR A 393 -14.22 -21.87 -11.17
CA THR A 393 -14.10 -20.63 -11.91
C THR A 393 -13.18 -20.82 -13.11
N VAL A 394 -13.71 -20.63 -14.32
CA VAL A 394 -12.94 -20.80 -15.55
C VAL A 394 -12.07 -19.57 -15.79
N HIS A 395 -10.76 -19.77 -15.80
CA HIS A 395 -9.79 -18.73 -16.10
C HIS A 395 -9.42 -18.71 -17.59
N ALA A 396 -9.07 -17.54 -18.10
CA ALA A 396 -8.60 -17.43 -19.47
C ALA A 396 -7.20 -18.05 -19.63
N HIS A 397 -6.97 -18.76 -20.74
CA HIS A 397 -5.68 -19.39 -21.06
C HIS A 397 -4.96 -18.63 -22.20
N PRO A 398 -3.64 -18.35 -22.09
CA PRO A 398 -2.82 -18.51 -20.90
C PRO A 398 -2.81 -17.25 -20.03
N THR A 399 -2.97 -17.41 -18.73
CA THR A 399 -2.86 -16.33 -17.75
C THR A 399 -2.15 -16.81 -16.48
N VAL A 400 -1.58 -15.88 -15.71
CA VAL A 400 -1.01 -16.22 -14.40
C VAL A 400 -2.13 -16.59 -13.42
N SER A 401 -3.32 -15.98 -13.56
CA SER A 401 -4.48 -16.23 -12.69
C SER A 401 -5.02 -17.67 -12.74
N GLU A 402 -4.70 -18.48 -13.78
CA GLU A 402 -5.06 -19.90 -13.81
C GLU A 402 -4.56 -20.66 -12.58
N VAL A 403 -3.50 -20.16 -11.92
CA VAL A 403 -2.97 -20.75 -10.70
C VAL A 403 -4.00 -20.77 -9.56
N PHE A 404 -5.00 -19.86 -9.54
CA PHE A 404 -6.09 -19.93 -8.55
C PHE A 404 -6.95 -21.17 -8.73
N MET A 405 -7.36 -21.45 -9.96
CA MET A 405 -8.13 -22.66 -10.28
C MET A 405 -7.35 -23.93 -9.89
N GLU A 406 -6.07 -23.99 -10.24
CA GLU A 406 -5.20 -25.12 -9.88
C GLU A 406 -5.05 -25.27 -8.37
N THR A 407 -4.88 -24.16 -7.64
CA THR A 407 -4.82 -24.19 -6.17
C THR A 407 -6.18 -24.61 -5.58
N GLY A 408 -7.29 -24.18 -6.19
CA GLY A 408 -8.65 -24.59 -5.81
C GLY A 408 -8.87 -26.09 -6.02
N PHE A 409 -8.42 -26.66 -7.17
CA PHE A 409 -8.45 -28.10 -7.40
C PHE A 409 -7.60 -28.87 -6.40
N ASP A 410 -6.41 -28.37 -6.08
CA ASP A 410 -5.58 -28.97 -5.04
C ASP A 410 -6.26 -28.95 -3.67
N ALA A 411 -6.89 -27.84 -3.31
CA ALA A 411 -7.63 -27.68 -2.05
C ALA A 411 -8.84 -28.61 -1.95
N ALA A 412 -9.47 -28.91 -3.08
CA ALA A 412 -10.60 -29.83 -3.21
C ALA A 412 -10.19 -31.32 -3.33
N ASP A 413 -8.89 -31.65 -3.15
CA ASP A 413 -8.30 -32.98 -3.35
C ASP A 413 -8.50 -33.51 -4.79
N GLN A 414 -8.49 -32.61 -5.79
CA GLN A 414 -8.71 -32.90 -7.22
C GLN A 414 -7.59 -32.33 -8.11
N ALA A 415 -6.37 -32.20 -7.58
CA ALA A 415 -5.23 -31.65 -8.29
C ALA A 415 -5.04 -32.30 -9.68
N ILE A 416 -4.83 -31.46 -10.73
CA ILE A 416 -4.61 -31.92 -12.11
C ILE A 416 -3.13 -31.80 -12.48
N HIS A 417 -2.50 -30.67 -12.15
CA HIS A 417 -1.13 -30.36 -12.56
C HIS A 417 -0.13 -30.29 -11.38
N LYS A 418 -0.36 -31.08 -10.33
CA LYS A 418 0.53 -31.14 -9.16
C LYS A 418 1.37 -32.41 -9.16
#